data_782eb3e5f83209bb3dcd2518b2fbe4d9
#
_entry.id   782eb3e5f83209bb3dcd2518b2fbe4d9
#
_cell.length_a   1.000
_cell.length_b   1.000
_cell.length_c   1.000
_cell.angle_alpha   90.00
_cell.angle_beta   90.00
_cell.angle_gamma   90.00
#
_symmetry.space_group_name_H-M   'P 1'
#
loop_
_entity.id
_entity.type
_entity.pdbx_description
1 polymer ?
#
loop_
_entity_poly.entity_id
_entity_poly.type
_entity_poly.pdbx_seq_one_letter_code
_entity_poly.pdbx_strand_id
1 'polypeptide(L)'
;MDMAVNRADELKKNGSSCRRRTYFLSGFDPRGVAHYQRLFARLLKQRGWRLGSRQEGERITRWPLLNPEVDQYDELAFLHWDDIARANWPKHPWPLLTQLFGFARAYLLQGGVVRTARLCPGVALCGLYPV
;
A
#
# COMPACT_ATOMS: atom_id res chain seq x y z
N MET A 1 6.19 16.26 23.15
CA MET A 1 6.05 15.43 21.93
C MET A 1 7.38 14.92 21.43
N ASP A 2 8.49 15.40 21.94
CA ASP A 2 9.84 15.19 21.42
C ASP A 2 10.65 14.02 21.99
N MET A 3 10.34 13.52 23.20
CA MET A 3 11.14 12.45 23.83
C MET A 3 11.07 11.09 23.09
N ALA A 4 9.97 10.77 22.45
CA ALA A 4 9.82 9.49 21.76
C ALA A 4 10.52 9.47 20.38
N VAL A 5 10.60 10.63 19.74
CA VAL A 5 11.32 10.81 18.47
C VAL A 5 12.81 10.60 18.69
N ASN A 6 13.35 11.19 19.75
CA ASN A 6 14.75 11.03 20.15
C ASN A 6 15.11 9.56 20.43
N ARG A 7 14.24 8.81 21.10
CA ARG A 7 14.54 7.40 21.46
C ARG A 7 14.68 6.48 20.24
N ALA A 8 13.90 6.70 19.17
CA ALA A 8 14.04 5.91 17.94
C ALA A 8 15.35 6.18 17.21
N ASP A 9 15.74 7.44 17.18
CA ASP A 9 17.00 7.87 16.56
C ASP A 9 18.21 7.43 17.42
N GLU A 10 18.07 7.40 18.74
CA GLU A 10 19.06 6.86 19.67
C GLU A 10 19.25 5.34 19.53
N LEU A 11 18.15 4.58 19.48
CA LEU A 11 18.21 3.12 19.26
C LEU A 11 18.91 2.80 17.93
N LYS A 12 18.64 3.58 16.89
CA LYS A 12 19.31 3.41 15.60
C LYS A 12 20.81 3.79 15.67
N LYS A 13 21.17 4.83 16.41
CA LYS A 13 22.56 5.25 16.66
C LYS A 13 23.34 4.23 17.48
N ASN A 14 22.69 3.58 18.44
CA ASN A 14 23.30 2.59 19.32
C ASN A 14 23.43 1.21 18.70
N GLY A 15 23.25 1.06 17.38
CA GLY A 15 23.40 -0.20 16.67
C GLY A 15 22.29 -1.22 16.93
N SER A 16 21.18 -0.80 17.55
CA SER A 16 20.01 -1.68 17.70
C SER A 16 19.48 -2.09 16.34
N SER A 17 19.41 -3.39 16.09
CA SER A 17 18.94 -3.92 14.82
C SER A 17 17.41 -3.74 14.69
N CYS A 18 16.96 -3.36 13.49
CA CYS A 18 15.54 -3.38 13.18
C CYS A 18 15.02 -4.82 13.24
N ARG A 19 14.09 -5.10 14.15
CA ARG A 19 13.53 -6.44 14.36
C ARG A 19 12.66 -6.87 13.19
N ARG A 20 11.80 -5.97 12.69
CA ARG A 20 10.85 -6.25 11.62
C ARG A 20 10.71 -5.03 10.73
N ARG A 21 10.72 -5.26 9.43
CA ARG A 21 10.38 -4.25 8.44
C ARG A 21 9.09 -4.62 7.73
N THR A 22 8.09 -3.74 7.81
CA THR A 22 6.80 -3.90 7.15
C THR A 22 6.74 -2.96 5.97
N TYR A 23 6.56 -3.51 4.77
CA TYR A 23 6.36 -2.73 3.56
C TYR A 23 4.88 -2.53 3.32
N PHE A 24 4.50 -1.29 3.06
CA PHE A 24 3.16 -0.92 2.65
C PHE A 24 3.18 -0.34 1.25
N LEU A 25 2.37 -0.94 0.38
CA LEU A 25 2.11 -0.47 -0.97
C LEU A 25 0.66 0.00 -1.01
N SER A 26 0.45 1.30 -1.22
CA SER A 26 -0.91 1.82 -1.40
C SER A 26 -1.49 1.33 -2.73
N GLY A 27 -2.81 1.13 -2.78
CA GLY A 27 -3.52 1.07 -4.05
C GLY A 27 -3.42 2.41 -4.79
N PHE A 28 -4.08 2.52 -5.92
CA PHE A 28 -4.17 3.79 -6.64
C PHE A 28 -5.05 4.77 -5.87
N ASP A 29 -4.44 5.47 -4.91
CA ASP A 29 -5.12 6.40 -4.00
C ASP A 29 -4.50 7.80 -4.13
N PRO A 30 -5.25 8.81 -4.59
CA PRO A 30 -4.75 10.17 -4.76
C PRO A 30 -4.42 10.89 -3.44
N ARG A 31 -4.80 10.33 -2.29
CA ARG A 31 -4.64 10.98 -0.97
C ARG A 31 -3.18 11.05 -0.49
N GLY A 32 -2.30 10.24 -1.06
CA GLY A 32 -0.86 10.30 -0.81
C GLY A 32 -0.40 9.88 0.59
N VAL A 33 0.91 9.95 0.77
CA VAL A 33 1.64 9.45 1.97
C VAL A 33 1.17 10.09 3.27
N ALA A 34 0.87 11.39 3.26
CA ALA A 34 0.46 12.12 4.48
C ALA A 34 -0.88 11.62 5.05
N HIS A 35 -1.78 11.15 4.21
CA HIS A 35 -3.04 10.54 4.66
C HIS A 35 -2.76 9.23 5.40
N TYR A 36 -1.96 8.36 4.81
CA TYR A 36 -1.59 7.07 5.40
C TYR A 36 -0.78 7.23 6.68
N GLN A 37 0.12 8.20 6.76
CA GLN A 37 0.85 8.51 7.98
C GLN A 37 -0.11 8.82 9.15
N ARG A 38 -1.12 9.68 8.92
CA ARG A 38 -2.13 10.01 9.95
C ARG A 38 -2.96 8.79 10.35
N LEU A 39 -3.33 7.95 9.38
CA LEU A 39 -4.08 6.73 9.63
C LEU A 39 -3.25 5.74 10.49
N PHE A 40 -2.02 5.48 10.10
CA PHE A 40 -1.11 4.59 10.85
C PHE A 40 -0.83 5.14 12.26
N ALA A 41 -0.55 6.44 12.39
CA ALA A 41 -0.31 7.05 13.69
C ALA A 41 -1.49 6.85 14.65
N ARG A 42 -2.73 6.99 14.14
CA ARG A 42 -3.95 6.74 14.92
C ARG A 42 -4.09 5.28 15.35
N LEU A 43 -3.95 4.35 14.41
CA LEU A 43 -4.10 2.91 14.67
C LEU A 43 -3.02 2.39 15.62
N LEU A 44 -1.78 2.82 15.44
CA LEU A 44 -0.66 2.44 16.28
C LEU A 44 -0.81 2.97 17.71
N LYS A 45 -1.26 4.23 17.85
CA LYS A 45 -1.53 4.83 19.16
C LYS A 45 -2.56 4.02 19.97
N GLN A 46 -3.61 3.49 19.32
CA GLN A 46 -4.61 2.65 19.98
C GLN A 46 -4.03 1.36 20.53
N ARG A 47 -2.91 0.89 20.00
CA ARG A 47 -2.19 -0.32 20.42
C ARG A 47 -0.96 -0.03 21.30
N GLY A 48 -0.81 1.19 21.79
CA GLY A 48 0.35 1.58 22.61
C GLY A 48 1.64 1.82 21.84
N TRP A 49 1.63 1.67 20.51
CA TRP A 49 2.79 1.93 19.66
C TRP A 49 2.91 3.40 19.29
N ARG A 50 4.13 3.83 19.00
CA ARG A 50 4.40 5.20 18.53
C ARG A 50 5.10 5.18 17.20
N LEU A 51 4.69 6.11 16.33
CA LEU A 51 5.34 6.36 15.06
C LEU A 51 6.45 7.39 15.28
N GLY A 52 7.68 7.04 14.89
CA GLY A 52 8.82 7.95 14.99
C GLY A 52 8.88 8.96 13.84
N SER A 53 10.02 9.64 13.72
CA SER A 53 10.24 10.66 12.69
C SER A 53 10.19 10.07 11.28
N ARG A 54 9.61 10.85 10.35
CA ARG A 54 9.56 10.50 8.94
C ARG A 54 10.95 10.59 8.31
N GLN A 55 11.36 9.54 7.65
CA GLN A 55 12.59 9.46 6.87
C GLN A 55 12.22 9.32 5.40
N GLU A 56 12.51 10.33 4.61
CA GLU A 56 12.22 10.33 3.18
C GLU A 56 13.41 9.80 2.40
N GLY A 57 13.16 8.83 1.52
CA GLY A 57 14.05 8.41 0.46
C GLY A 57 13.38 8.65 -0.89
N GLU A 58 14.10 8.45 -1.97
CA GLU A 58 13.64 8.75 -3.33
C GLU A 58 12.31 8.04 -3.69
N ARG A 59 12.18 6.76 -3.35
CA ARG A 59 10.99 5.94 -3.66
C ARG A 59 10.39 5.25 -2.45
N ILE A 60 10.83 5.63 -1.26
CA ILE A 60 10.41 4.99 -0.03
C ILE A 60 10.39 6.00 1.10
N THR A 61 9.29 6.02 1.83
CA THR A 61 9.21 6.76 3.09
C THR A 61 9.18 5.77 4.24
N ARG A 62 10.02 5.97 5.24
CA ARG A 62 10.16 5.07 6.38
C ARG A 62 9.79 5.77 7.68
N TRP A 63 9.22 5.01 8.59
CA TRP A 63 8.97 5.43 9.96
C TRP A 63 9.40 4.34 10.91
N PRO A 64 10.27 4.63 11.89
CA PRO A 64 10.52 3.70 12.97
C PRO A 64 9.26 3.57 13.83
N LEU A 65 8.93 2.34 14.20
CA LEU A 65 7.83 2.00 15.10
C LEU A 65 8.42 1.65 16.45
N LEU A 66 8.01 2.39 17.47
CA LEU A 66 8.49 2.22 18.82
C LEU A 66 7.44 1.50 19.66
N ASN A 67 7.82 0.39 20.23
CA ASN A 67 7.07 -0.23 21.30
C ASN A 67 7.73 0.18 22.63
N PRO A 68 7.02 0.83 23.58
CA PRO A 68 7.60 1.22 24.85
C PRO A 68 8.03 0.03 25.72
N GLU A 69 7.51 -1.16 25.46
CA GLU A 69 7.78 -2.39 26.23
C GLU A 69 9.01 -3.16 25.73
N VAL A 70 9.59 -2.78 24.60
CA VAL A 70 10.67 -3.52 23.95
C VAL A 70 11.78 -2.57 23.52
N ASP A 71 13.03 -2.89 23.84
CA ASP A 71 14.21 -2.11 23.43
C ASP A 71 14.63 -2.33 21.95
N GLN A 72 13.69 -2.75 21.13
CA GLN A 72 13.85 -2.93 19.70
C GLN A 72 12.87 -2.06 18.96
N TYR A 73 13.19 -1.68 17.74
CA TYR A 73 12.27 -0.95 16.89
C TYR A 73 11.89 -1.79 15.68
N ASP A 74 10.65 -1.63 15.27
CA ASP A 74 10.16 -2.11 13.96
C ASP A 74 10.20 -0.94 12.98
N GLU A 75 10.15 -1.19 11.70
CA GLU A 75 10.15 -0.15 10.66
C GLU A 75 8.93 -0.33 9.76
N LEU A 76 8.18 0.74 9.55
CA LEU A 76 7.14 0.81 8.54
C LEU A 76 7.69 1.55 7.32
N ALA A 77 7.67 0.91 6.16
CA ALA A 77 8.18 1.44 4.92
C ALA A 77 7.04 1.58 3.91
N PHE A 78 6.77 2.81 3.48
CA PHE A 78 5.79 3.12 2.44
C PHE A 78 6.50 3.23 1.11
N LEU A 79 6.09 2.41 0.14
CA LEU A 79 6.65 2.41 -1.21
C LEU A 79 5.87 3.37 -2.10
N HIS A 80 6.60 4.27 -2.76
CA HIS A 80 6.04 5.17 -3.76
C HIS A 80 6.09 4.50 -5.14
N TRP A 81 4.95 4.36 -5.77
CA TRP A 81 4.84 3.78 -7.10
C TRP A 81 3.89 4.55 -8.03
N ASP A 82 3.28 5.61 -7.52
CA ASP A 82 2.33 6.46 -8.24
C ASP A 82 2.98 7.15 -9.44
N ASP A 83 4.26 7.48 -9.39
CA ASP A 83 5.05 7.97 -10.53
C ASP A 83 5.12 6.91 -11.65
N ILE A 84 5.41 5.65 -11.29
CA ILE A 84 5.46 4.53 -12.21
C ILE A 84 4.08 4.26 -12.82
N ALA A 85 3.05 4.25 -11.98
CA ALA A 85 1.69 4.05 -12.43
C ALA A 85 1.26 5.15 -13.41
N ARG A 86 1.52 6.44 -13.09
CA ARG A 86 1.20 7.57 -13.97
C ARG A 86 1.99 7.56 -15.26
N ALA A 87 3.28 7.20 -15.21
CA ALA A 87 4.12 7.12 -16.40
C ALA A 87 3.64 6.05 -17.38
N ASN A 88 3.11 4.94 -16.86
CA ASN A 88 2.62 3.82 -17.65
C ASN A 88 1.11 3.85 -17.90
N TRP A 89 0.39 4.87 -17.38
CA TRP A 89 -1.04 4.99 -17.59
C TRP A 89 -1.34 5.37 -19.05
N PRO A 90 -2.24 4.67 -19.73
CA PRO A 90 -2.59 4.98 -21.10
C PRO A 90 -3.15 6.40 -21.21
N LYS A 91 -2.48 7.25 -21.98
CA LYS A 91 -2.90 8.66 -22.18
C LYS A 91 -4.12 8.81 -23.09
N HIS A 92 -4.45 7.76 -23.83
CA HIS A 92 -5.59 7.73 -24.74
C HIS A 92 -6.50 6.54 -24.43
N PRO A 93 -7.83 6.69 -24.61
CA PRO A 93 -8.77 5.62 -24.32
C PRO A 93 -8.68 4.43 -25.30
N TRP A 94 -8.19 4.64 -26.52
CA TRP A 94 -8.11 3.60 -27.54
C TRP A 94 -7.32 2.35 -27.15
N PRO A 95 -6.10 2.44 -26.59
CA PRO A 95 -5.38 1.26 -26.12
C PRO A 95 -6.14 0.51 -25.02
N LEU A 96 -6.86 1.22 -24.15
CA LEU A 96 -7.69 0.60 -23.11
C LEU A 96 -8.86 -0.17 -23.71
N LEU A 97 -9.54 0.44 -24.70
CA LEU A 97 -10.67 -0.20 -25.39
C LEU A 97 -10.24 -1.44 -26.16
N THR A 98 -9.11 -1.39 -26.86
CA THR A 98 -8.59 -2.57 -27.59
C THR A 98 -8.18 -3.70 -26.63
N GLN A 99 -7.53 -3.37 -25.51
CA GLN A 99 -7.17 -4.34 -24.47
C GLN A 99 -8.43 -4.93 -23.82
N LEU A 100 -9.42 -4.09 -23.49
CA LEU A 100 -10.69 -4.53 -22.92
C LEU A 100 -11.42 -5.46 -23.88
N PHE A 101 -11.47 -5.12 -25.17
CA PHE A 101 -12.09 -5.97 -26.19
C PHE A 101 -11.36 -7.29 -26.34
N GLY A 102 -10.03 -7.28 -26.39
CA GLY A 102 -9.20 -8.48 -26.42
C GLY A 102 -9.43 -9.36 -25.19
N PHE A 103 -9.46 -8.77 -24.02
CA PHE A 103 -9.77 -9.48 -22.77
C PHE A 103 -11.19 -10.07 -22.78
N ALA A 104 -12.18 -9.27 -23.12
CA ALA A 104 -13.58 -9.71 -23.20
C ALA A 104 -13.75 -10.88 -24.18
N ARG A 105 -13.14 -10.76 -25.37
CA ARG A 105 -13.14 -11.83 -26.37
C ARG A 105 -12.49 -13.11 -25.84
N ALA A 106 -11.29 -13.01 -25.27
CA ALA A 106 -10.60 -14.17 -24.72
C ALA A 106 -11.41 -14.82 -23.59
N TYR A 107 -11.95 -14.00 -22.69
CA TYR A 107 -12.75 -14.47 -21.55
C TYR A 107 -14.06 -15.15 -22.00
N LEU A 108 -14.72 -14.61 -23.01
CA LEU A 108 -15.94 -15.21 -23.59
C LEU A 108 -15.63 -16.52 -24.33
N LEU A 109 -14.63 -16.51 -25.23
CA LEU A 109 -14.28 -17.66 -26.06
C LEU A 109 -13.72 -18.83 -25.23
N GLN A 110 -13.00 -18.54 -24.15
CA GLN A 110 -12.46 -19.57 -23.26
C GLN A 110 -13.47 -20.08 -22.23
N GLY A 111 -14.73 -19.64 -22.31
CA GLY A 111 -15.78 -20.06 -21.38
C GLY A 111 -15.61 -19.52 -19.96
N GLY A 112 -14.81 -18.48 -19.78
CA GLY A 112 -14.56 -17.86 -18.49
C GLY A 112 -15.82 -17.38 -17.80
N VAL A 113 -16.73 -16.75 -18.54
CA VAL A 113 -18.05 -16.31 -18.03
C VAL A 113 -18.85 -17.49 -17.47
N VAL A 114 -18.96 -18.56 -18.23
CA VAL A 114 -19.73 -19.75 -17.82
C VAL A 114 -19.10 -20.40 -16.57
N ARG A 115 -17.78 -20.50 -16.56
CA ARG A 115 -17.05 -21.05 -15.42
C ARG A 115 -17.20 -20.20 -14.16
N THR A 116 -17.08 -18.87 -14.29
CA THR A 116 -17.25 -17.94 -13.17
C THR A 116 -18.70 -17.94 -12.67
N ALA A 117 -19.69 -17.94 -13.57
CA ALA A 117 -21.09 -17.99 -13.19
C ALA A 117 -21.47 -19.28 -12.45
N ARG A 118 -20.85 -20.41 -12.81
CA ARG A 118 -21.06 -21.69 -12.10
C ARG A 118 -20.42 -21.73 -10.72
N LEU A 119 -19.21 -21.15 -10.57
CA LEU A 119 -18.46 -21.18 -9.32
C LEU A 119 -18.90 -20.08 -8.35
N CYS A 120 -19.14 -18.88 -8.85
CA CYS A 120 -19.46 -17.70 -8.06
C CYS A 120 -20.44 -16.80 -8.81
N PRO A 121 -21.76 -17.10 -8.79
CA PRO A 121 -22.76 -16.34 -9.56
C PRO A 121 -22.80 -14.85 -9.19
N GLY A 122 -22.56 -14.51 -7.91
CA GLY A 122 -22.48 -13.12 -7.46
C GLY A 122 -21.34 -12.32 -8.12
N VAL A 123 -20.17 -12.94 -8.31
CA VAL A 123 -19.03 -12.32 -8.98
C VAL A 123 -19.30 -12.11 -10.47
N ALA A 124 -19.98 -13.06 -11.11
CA ALA A 124 -20.39 -12.93 -12.52
C ALA A 124 -21.37 -11.77 -12.71
N LEU A 125 -22.31 -11.57 -11.80
CA LEU A 125 -23.24 -10.43 -11.81
C LEU A 125 -22.50 -9.10 -11.58
N CYS A 126 -21.54 -9.04 -10.65
CA CYS A 126 -20.74 -7.84 -10.43
C CYS A 126 -19.89 -7.46 -11.66
N GLY A 127 -19.40 -8.46 -12.41
CA GLY A 127 -18.64 -8.21 -13.65
C GLY A 127 -19.50 -7.69 -14.83
N LEU A 128 -20.82 -7.83 -14.76
CA LEU A 128 -21.77 -7.31 -15.73
C LEU A 128 -22.28 -5.89 -15.37
N TYR A 129 -22.00 -5.42 -14.17
CA TYR A 129 -22.43 -4.10 -13.75
C TYR A 129 -21.39 -3.06 -14.20
N PRO A 130 -21.75 -2.18 -15.13
CA PRO A 130 -20.88 -1.05 -15.49
C PRO A 130 -20.80 -0.11 -14.28
N VAL A 131 -19.60 0.08 -13.78
CA VAL A 131 -19.31 1.08 -12.73
C VAL A 131 -19.29 2.46 -13.35
#